data_03415b96433c1c409a124444da834ed7
#
_entry.id   03415b96433c1c409a124444da834ed7
#
_cell.length_a   1.000
_cell.length_b   1.000
_cell.length_c   1.000
_cell.angle_alpha   90.00
_cell.angle_beta   90.00
_cell.angle_gamma   90.00
#
_symmetry.space_group_name_H-M   'P 1'
#
loop_
_entity.id
_entity.type
_entity.pdbx_description
1 polymer ?
#
loop_
_entity_poly.entity_id
_entity_poly.type
_entity_poly.pdbx_seq_one_letter_code
_entity_poly.pdbx_strand_id
1 'polypeptide(L)'
;MNLAKPVAATDPLSNVVIVLNKPKDVVNIAGVIRVMMNMGLSRLRLVEPDEFDIRRIDGVAHRSSRIVKGTEFYESLAAAVSDVIYVVGTSARARSDKRNMARPRTIAPVITERAQDGLVAIVFGREDKGLPTEALDLCQEVIGIPTDLEFPSLNLAQACLVVCYELLLAVGDPRQQEPPVSGKRCRATPPATQEDLERMYGSLEKGLEHIDFFAPREATAVMRTFRTLLGRAEPSQREAKLVEAIGHRIVHFLDRLERVRNDNV
;
A
#
# COMPACT_ATOMS: atom_id res chain seq x y z
N MET A 1 -38.87 21.93 -6.71
CA MET A 1 -37.63 21.51 -7.41
C MET A 1 -36.96 20.53 -6.51
N ASN A 2 -37.22 19.20 -6.74
CA ASN A 2 -36.75 18.11 -5.89
C ASN A 2 -35.31 17.83 -6.28
N LEU A 3 -34.37 18.19 -5.43
CA LEU A 3 -32.98 17.77 -5.54
C LEU A 3 -32.95 16.27 -5.19
N ALA A 4 -32.76 15.42 -6.21
CA ALA A 4 -32.51 14.02 -6.04
C ALA A 4 -31.29 13.85 -5.11
N LYS A 5 -31.44 13.07 -4.03
CA LYS A 5 -30.32 12.65 -3.18
C LYS A 5 -29.30 11.96 -4.08
N PRO A 6 -28.00 12.23 -3.92
CA PRO A 6 -26.98 11.49 -4.65
C PRO A 6 -27.15 10.01 -4.30
N VAL A 7 -27.32 9.17 -5.34
CA VAL A 7 -27.24 7.72 -5.24
C VAL A 7 -25.87 7.43 -4.62
N ALA A 8 -25.84 6.73 -3.50
CA ALA A 8 -24.58 6.30 -2.89
C ALA A 8 -23.78 5.57 -3.98
N ALA A 9 -22.59 6.08 -4.27
CA ALA A 9 -21.70 5.45 -5.24
C ALA A 9 -21.48 4.00 -4.77
N THR A 10 -21.97 3.05 -5.55
CA THR A 10 -21.74 1.62 -5.28
C THR A 10 -20.23 1.39 -5.36
N ASP A 11 -19.67 0.75 -4.32
CA ASP A 11 -18.26 0.38 -4.30
C ASP A 11 -17.94 -0.42 -5.59
N PRO A 12 -17.05 0.07 -6.47
CA PRO A 12 -16.73 -0.61 -7.73
C PRO A 12 -16.28 -2.05 -7.53
N LEU A 13 -15.65 -2.37 -6.39
CA LEU A 13 -15.23 -3.74 -6.06
C LEU A 13 -16.40 -4.70 -5.91
N SER A 14 -17.61 -4.21 -5.64
CA SER A 14 -18.81 -5.05 -5.57
C SER A 14 -19.20 -5.67 -6.92
N ASN A 15 -18.74 -5.08 -8.04
CA ASN A 15 -18.97 -5.56 -9.38
C ASN A 15 -17.75 -6.32 -9.98
N VAL A 16 -16.68 -6.49 -9.21
CA VAL A 16 -15.55 -7.32 -9.63
C VAL A 16 -15.80 -8.78 -9.21
N VAL A 17 -15.70 -9.68 -10.18
CA VAL A 17 -15.89 -11.12 -10.02
C VAL A 17 -14.55 -11.83 -10.15
N ILE A 18 -14.14 -12.58 -9.15
CA ILE A 18 -12.99 -13.48 -9.24
C ILE A 18 -13.47 -14.80 -9.82
N VAL A 19 -12.86 -15.24 -10.90
CA VAL A 19 -13.17 -16.51 -11.57
C VAL A 19 -11.97 -17.43 -11.49
N LEU A 20 -12.13 -18.61 -10.90
CA LEU A 20 -11.12 -19.65 -10.88
C LEU A 20 -11.49 -20.72 -11.91
N ASN A 21 -10.67 -20.87 -12.94
CA ASN A 21 -10.88 -21.84 -14.01
C ASN A 21 -10.15 -23.14 -13.71
N LYS A 22 -10.88 -24.17 -13.36
CA LYS A 22 -10.44 -25.54 -13.04
C LYS A 22 -9.41 -25.58 -11.87
N PRO A 23 -9.70 -24.93 -10.73
CA PRO A 23 -8.78 -24.97 -9.60
C PRO A 23 -8.69 -26.40 -9.05
N LYS A 24 -7.47 -26.85 -8.70
CA LYS A 24 -7.20 -28.20 -8.24
C LYS A 24 -7.31 -28.38 -6.74
N ASP A 25 -6.73 -27.44 -6.00
CA ASP A 25 -6.54 -27.58 -4.56
C ASP A 25 -7.48 -26.66 -3.79
N VAL A 26 -8.28 -27.26 -2.93
CA VAL A 26 -9.19 -26.53 -2.04
C VAL A 26 -8.46 -25.53 -1.13
N VAL A 27 -7.17 -25.78 -0.79
CA VAL A 27 -6.35 -24.86 0.00
C VAL A 27 -6.07 -23.57 -0.79
N ASN A 28 -5.85 -23.67 -2.10
CA ASN A 28 -5.71 -22.51 -2.96
C ASN A 28 -7.01 -21.72 -3.08
N ILE A 29 -8.15 -22.41 -3.22
CA ILE A 29 -9.48 -21.77 -3.20
C ILE A 29 -9.68 -21.03 -1.88
N ALA A 30 -9.38 -21.66 -0.75
CA ALA A 30 -9.47 -21.05 0.57
C ALA A 30 -8.56 -19.83 0.72
N GLY A 31 -7.33 -19.91 0.19
CA GLY A 31 -6.39 -18.79 0.11
C GLY A 31 -6.94 -17.62 -0.70
N VAL A 32 -7.53 -17.87 -1.86
CA VAL A 32 -8.19 -16.86 -2.69
C VAL A 32 -9.37 -16.22 -1.94
N ILE A 33 -10.22 -17.00 -1.31
CA ILE A 33 -11.33 -16.49 -0.49
C ILE A 33 -10.80 -15.58 0.62
N ARG A 34 -9.70 -15.95 1.28
CA ARG A 34 -9.07 -15.11 2.30
C ARG A 34 -8.56 -13.80 1.75
N VAL A 35 -7.94 -13.82 0.57
CA VAL A 35 -7.50 -12.61 -0.16
C VAL A 35 -8.71 -11.72 -0.48
N MET A 36 -9.77 -12.28 -1.03
CA MET A 36 -10.99 -11.54 -1.37
C MET A 36 -11.57 -10.82 -0.15
N MET A 37 -11.66 -11.52 1.00
CA MET A 37 -12.11 -10.92 2.26
C MET A 37 -11.26 -9.74 2.69
N ASN A 38 -9.92 -9.88 2.60
CA ASN A 38 -8.99 -8.84 3.00
C ASN A 38 -9.04 -7.59 2.09
N MET A 39 -9.35 -7.81 0.81
CA MET A 39 -9.37 -6.75 -0.22
C MET A 39 -10.77 -6.25 -0.56
N GLY A 40 -11.81 -6.65 0.19
CA GLY A 40 -13.16 -6.13 0.03
C GLY A 40 -13.97 -6.73 -1.12
N LEU A 41 -13.48 -7.79 -1.79
CA LEU A 41 -14.19 -8.49 -2.85
C LEU A 41 -15.13 -9.58 -2.27
N SER A 42 -16.22 -9.86 -2.98
CA SER A 42 -17.21 -10.81 -2.48
C SER A 42 -17.76 -11.79 -3.52
N ARG A 43 -17.54 -11.57 -4.82
CA ARG A 43 -18.08 -12.42 -5.88
C ARG A 43 -17.04 -13.41 -6.36
N LEU A 44 -17.30 -14.70 -6.13
CA LEU A 44 -16.46 -15.82 -6.55
C LEU A 44 -17.22 -16.74 -7.49
N ARG A 45 -16.63 -17.06 -8.62
CA ARG A 45 -17.10 -18.08 -9.57
C ARG A 45 -16.07 -19.17 -9.73
N LEU A 46 -16.52 -20.42 -9.67
CA LEU A 46 -15.68 -21.60 -9.87
C LEU A 46 -16.14 -22.33 -11.12
N VAL A 47 -15.21 -22.56 -12.03
CA VAL A 47 -15.46 -23.36 -13.24
C VAL A 47 -14.83 -24.72 -13.04
N GLU A 48 -15.62 -25.79 -13.04
CA GLU A 48 -15.18 -27.18 -12.91
C GLU A 48 -14.06 -27.37 -11.86
N PRO A 49 -14.26 -27.00 -10.57
CA PRO A 49 -13.25 -27.24 -9.54
C PRO A 49 -13.09 -28.74 -9.28
N ASP A 50 -11.84 -29.21 -9.11
CA ASP A 50 -11.60 -30.62 -8.77
C ASP A 50 -12.18 -30.98 -7.39
N GLU A 51 -12.14 -30.06 -6.43
CA GLU A 51 -12.67 -30.20 -5.07
C GLU A 51 -13.19 -28.88 -4.50
N PHE A 52 -14.32 -28.94 -3.75
CA PHE A 52 -14.81 -27.81 -2.96
C PHE A 52 -15.34 -28.33 -1.61
N ASP A 53 -14.51 -28.24 -0.58
CA ASP A 53 -14.83 -28.66 0.79
C ASP A 53 -14.90 -27.47 1.74
N ILE A 54 -16.11 -27.17 2.22
CA ILE A 54 -16.39 -26.04 3.10
C ILE A 54 -15.62 -26.14 4.42
N ARG A 55 -15.42 -27.35 4.98
CA ARG A 55 -14.72 -27.52 6.25
C ARG A 55 -13.23 -27.18 6.12
N ARG A 56 -12.64 -27.60 5.01
CA ARG A 56 -11.23 -27.27 4.70
C ARG A 56 -11.06 -25.77 4.41
N ILE A 57 -12.03 -25.15 3.73
CA ILE A 57 -12.04 -23.71 3.47
C ILE A 57 -12.11 -22.91 4.79
N ASP A 58 -13.03 -23.27 5.71
CA ASP A 58 -13.15 -22.61 7.01
C ASP A 58 -11.87 -22.73 7.87
N GLY A 59 -11.13 -23.82 7.72
CA GLY A 59 -9.84 -24.02 8.40
C GLY A 59 -8.78 -22.99 8.00
N VAL A 60 -8.85 -22.43 6.78
CA VAL A 60 -7.89 -21.46 6.24
C VAL A 60 -8.48 -20.04 6.24
N ALA A 61 -9.73 -19.91 5.83
CA ALA A 61 -10.44 -18.64 5.66
C ALA A 61 -11.55 -18.48 6.70
N HIS A 62 -11.19 -18.27 7.96
CA HIS A 62 -12.16 -18.03 9.03
C HIS A 62 -13.12 -16.87 8.69
N ARG A 63 -14.42 -17.02 9.00
CA ARG A 63 -15.48 -16.03 8.69
C ARG A 63 -15.78 -15.86 7.21
N SER A 64 -15.43 -16.83 6.37
CA SER A 64 -15.63 -16.82 4.91
C SER A 64 -17.07 -17.08 4.48
N SER A 65 -17.97 -17.38 5.38
CA SER A 65 -19.34 -17.88 5.11
C SER A 65 -20.12 -17.03 4.10
N ARG A 66 -19.88 -15.71 4.03
CA ARG A 66 -20.53 -14.83 3.03
C ARG A 66 -20.10 -15.17 1.60
N ILE A 67 -18.78 -15.31 1.38
CA ILE A 67 -18.24 -15.64 0.05
C ILE A 67 -18.55 -17.07 -0.31
N VAL A 68 -18.35 -18.01 0.63
CA VAL A 68 -18.61 -19.44 0.41
C VAL A 68 -20.07 -19.69 0.01
N LYS A 69 -21.03 -19.07 0.71
CA LYS A 69 -22.47 -19.19 0.38
C LYS A 69 -22.84 -18.49 -0.94
N GLY A 70 -22.13 -17.44 -1.30
CA GLY A 70 -22.33 -16.69 -2.55
C GLY A 70 -21.49 -17.22 -3.72
N THR A 71 -20.73 -18.31 -3.53
CA THR A 71 -19.93 -18.89 -4.62
C THR A 71 -20.84 -19.55 -5.66
N GLU A 72 -20.63 -19.18 -6.91
CA GLU A 72 -21.36 -19.71 -8.07
C GLU A 72 -20.50 -20.75 -8.79
N PHE A 73 -21.12 -21.82 -9.30
CA PHE A 73 -20.44 -22.93 -9.98
C PHE A 73 -20.88 -23.01 -11.44
N TYR A 74 -19.92 -23.22 -12.33
CA TYR A 74 -20.15 -23.23 -13.78
C TYR A 74 -19.46 -24.43 -14.44
N GLU A 75 -20.08 -24.96 -15.50
CA GLU A 75 -19.55 -26.05 -16.31
C GLU A 75 -18.55 -25.58 -17.39
N SER A 76 -18.47 -24.27 -17.66
CA SER A 76 -17.52 -23.72 -18.60
C SER A 76 -17.16 -22.26 -18.29
N LEU A 77 -15.97 -21.82 -18.70
CA LEU A 77 -15.58 -20.44 -18.55
C LEU A 77 -16.49 -19.48 -19.32
N ALA A 78 -16.91 -19.88 -20.52
CA ALA A 78 -17.82 -19.07 -21.33
C ALA A 78 -19.15 -18.81 -20.59
N ALA A 79 -19.70 -19.82 -19.91
CA ALA A 79 -20.89 -19.66 -19.08
C ALA A 79 -20.61 -18.75 -17.86
N ALA A 80 -19.44 -18.91 -17.22
CA ALA A 80 -19.06 -18.14 -16.05
C ALA A 80 -18.83 -16.64 -16.32
N VAL A 81 -18.63 -16.22 -17.57
CA VAL A 81 -18.41 -14.83 -17.95
C VAL A 81 -19.48 -14.27 -18.90
N SER A 82 -20.58 -14.99 -19.10
CA SER A 82 -21.61 -14.63 -20.10
C SER A 82 -22.35 -13.32 -19.80
N ASP A 83 -22.43 -12.92 -18.54
CA ASP A 83 -23.07 -11.70 -18.04
C ASP A 83 -22.06 -10.58 -17.71
N VAL A 84 -20.80 -10.77 -18.06
CA VAL A 84 -19.68 -9.87 -17.73
C VAL A 84 -19.38 -8.97 -18.92
N ILE A 85 -19.21 -7.67 -18.68
CA ILE A 85 -18.92 -6.67 -19.73
C ILE A 85 -17.43 -6.58 -20.08
N TYR A 86 -16.54 -7.04 -19.19
CA TYR A 86 -15.10 -6.97 -19.38
C TYR A 86 -14.39 -8.12 -18.67
N VAL A 87 -13.65 -8.91 -19.41
CA VAL A 87 -12.95 -10.11 -18.91
C VAL A 87 -11.45 -9.91 -19.01
N VAL A 88 -10.74 -10.10 -17.90
CA VAL A 88 -9.29 -9.99 -17.82
C VAL A 88 -8.71 -11.32 -17.37
N GLY A 89 -7.85 -11.91 -18.17
CA GLY A 89 -7.14 -13.15 -17.83
C GLY A 89 -5.85 -12.89 -17.09
N THR A 90 -5.26 -13.93 -16.48
CA THR A 90 -3.93 -13.88 -15.87
C THR A 90 -2.98 -14.87 -16.51
N SER A 91 -1.72 -14.49 -16.74
CA SER A 91 -0.71 -15.37 -17.31
C SER A 91 0.68 -15.06 -16.76
N ALA A 92 1.42 -16.12 -16.39
CA ALA A 92 2.83 -16.03 -16.04
C ALA A 92 3.75 -16.06 -17.29
N ARG A 93 3.22 -16.45 -18.45
CA ARG A 93 4.01 -16.60 -19.67
C ARG A 93 3.89 -15.34 -20.51
N ALA A 94 5.03 -14.73 -20.85
CA ALA A 94 5.13 -13.77 -21.93
C ALA A 94 4.94 -14.54 -23.25
N ARG A 95 3.69 -14.72 -23.68
CA ARG A 95 3.43 -15.31 -25.01
C ARG A 95 3.65 -14.23 -26.06
N SER A 96 4.34 -14.59 -27.13
CA SER A 96 4.66 -13.74 -28.28
C SER A 96 3.44 -13.28 -29.09
N ASP A 97 2.24 -13.67 -28.66
CA ASP A 97 1.01 -13.36 -29.35
C ASP A 97 0.56 -11.93 -29.05
N LYS A 98 0.03 -11.28 -30.05
CA LYS A 98 -0.48 -9.89 -30.16
C LYS A 98 -1.52 -9.47 -29.11
N ARG A 99 -1.55 -10.09 -27.93
CA ARG A 99 -2.50 -9.80 -26.85
C ARG A 99 -2.02 -8.63 -26.03
N ASN A 100 -2.92 -7.75 -25.66
CA ASN A 100 -2.65 -6.66 -24.75
C ASN A 100 -2.32 -7.23 -23.38
N MET A 101 -1.05 -7.17 -23.00
CA MET A 101 -0.59 -7.54 -21.66
C MET A 101 -0.36 -6.28 -20.83
N ALA A 102 -0.99 -6.23 -19.67
CA ALA A 102 -0.84 -5.14 -18.73
C ALA A 102 -0.26 -5.62 -17.39
N ARG A 103 0.37 -4.70 -16.66
CA ARG A 103 0.75 -4.93 -15.27
C ARG A 103 -0.46 -4.74 -14.36
N PRO A 104 -0.53 -5.42 -13.19
CA PRO A 104 -1.65 -5.26 -12.26
C PRO A 104 -1.96 -3.79 -11.95
N ARG A 105 -0.94 -2.99 -11.63
CA ARG A 105 -1.06 -1.56 -11.34
C ARG A 105 -1.60 -0.74 -12.50
N THR A 106 -1.24 -1.08 -13.72
CA THR A 106 -1.64 -0.34 -14.92
C THR A 106 -3.10 -0.60 -15.28
N ILE A 107 -3.56 -1.84 -15.11
CA ILE A 107 -4.92 -2.24 -15.50
C ILE A 107 -5.95 -2.05 -14.36
N ALA A 108 -5.53 -2.00 -13.11
CA ALA A 108 -6.46 -1.86 -11.98
C ALA A 108 -7.39 -0.64 -12.10
N PRO A 109 -6.93 0.57 -12.48
CA PRO A 109 -7.82 1.71 -12.73
C PRO A 109 -8.86 1.44 -13.81
N VAL A 110 -8.47 0.77 -14.90
CA VAL A 110 -9.40 0.42 -16.01
C VAL A 110 -10.47 -0.56 -15.53
N ILE A 111 -10.07 -1.58 -14.76
CA ILE A 111 -11.01 -2.56 -14.19
C ILE A 111 -12.01 -1.85 -13.27
N THR A 112 -11.55 -0.98 -12.38
CA THR A 112 -12.43 -0.28 -11.43
C THR A 112 -13.35 0.74 -12.10
N GLU A 113 -12.91 1.38 -13.18
CA GLU A 113 -13.74 2.24 -14.02
C GLU A 113 -14.84 1.43 -14.71
N ARG A 114 -14.49 0.33 -15.40
CA ARG A 114 -15.46 -0.57 -16.05
C ARG A 114 -16.46 -1.18 -15.05
N ALA A 115 -16.00 -1.47 -13.84
CA ALA A 115 -16.85 -2.01 -12.78
C ALA A 115 -17.94 -1.03 -12.29
N GLN A 116 -17.88 0.24 -12.67
CA GLN A 116 -18.99 1.19 -12.45
C GLN A 116 -20.16 0.93 -13.41
N ASP A 117 -19.91 0.38 -14.59
CA ASP A 117 -20.89 0.17 -15.65
C ASP A 117 -21.51 -1.25 -15.61
N GLY A 118 -20.82 -2.23 -15.00
CA GLY A 118 -21.30 -3.61 -14.95
C GLY A 118 -20.30 -4.58 -14.33
N LEU A 119 -20.58 -5.88 -14.46
CA LEU A 119 -19.71 -6.91 -13.91
C LEU A 119 -18.41 -7.02 -14.73
N VAL A 120 -17.29 -7.08 -14.02
CA VAL A 120 -15.95 -7.30 -14.59
C VAL A 120 -15.36 -8.57 -13.99
N ALA A 121 -14.90 -9.50 -14.82
CA ALA A 121 -14.30 -10.74 -14.39
C ALA A 121 -12.77 -10.70 -14.45
N ILE A 122 -12.12 -11.21 -13.40
CA ILE A 122 -10.70 -11.50 -13.40
C ILE A 122 -10.53 -13.02 -13.31
N VAL A 123 -9.96 -13.59 -14.36
CA VAL A 123 -9.87 -15.04 -14.52
C VAL A 123 -8.48 -15.52 -14.17
N PHE A 124 -8.43 -16.43 -13.22
CA PHE A 124 -7.21 -17.16 -12.83
C PHE A 124 -7.30 -18.60 -13.36
N GLY A 125 -6.19 -19.09 -13.88
CA GLY A 125 -6.09 -20.45 -14.36
C GLY A 125 -5.71 -21.45 -13.28
N ARG A 126 -5.65 -22.69 -13.72
CA ARG A 126 -5.21 -23.84 -12.94
C ARG A 126 -3.76 -23.67 -12.46
N GLU A 127 -3.45 -24.16 -11.27
CA GLU A 127 -2.17 -23.95 -10.58
C GLU A 127 -0.96 -24.47 -11.37
N ASP A 128 -1.13 -25.61 -12.05
CA ASP A 128 -0.04 -26.29 -12.77
C ASP A 128 0.10 -25.89 -14.25
N LYS A 129 -0.98 -25.37 -14.87
CA LYS A 129 -1.02 -25.11 -16.31
C LYS A 129 -1.33 -23.66 -16.67
N GLY A 130 -1.89 -22.89 -15.73
CA GLY A 130 -2.41 -21.57 -15.99
C GLY A 130 -3.69 -21.59 -16.85
N LEU A 131 -3.98 -20.49 -17.52
CA LEU A 131 -5.09 -20.40 -18.48
C LEU A 131 -4.66 -21.00 -19.84
N PRO A 132 -5.47 -21.89 -20.42
CA PRO A 132 -5.27 -22.36 -21.78
C PRO A 132 -5.56 -21.25 -22.80
N THR A 133 -5.14 -21.44 -24.05
CA THR A 133 -5.29 -20.42 -25.12
C THR A 133 -6.75 -20.05 -25.34
N GLU A 134 -7.64 -21.03 -25.35
CA GLU A 134 -9.08 -20.89 -25.56
C GLU A 134 -9.74 -20.03 -24.44
N ALA A 135 -9.25 -20.15 -23.21
CA ALA A 135 -9.70 -19.31 -22.10
C ALA A 135 -9.20 -17.85 -22.23
N LEU A 136 -7.98 -17.68 -22.72
CA LEU A 136 -7.42 -16.35 -23.00
C LEU A 136 -8.10 -15.66 -24.19
N ASP A 137 -8.69 -16.43 -25.13
CA ASP A 137 -9.45 -15.88 -26.27
C ASP A 137 -10.75 -15.21 -25.83
N LEU A 138 -11.28 -15.55 -24.64
CA LEU A 138 -12.43 -14.88 -24.04
C LEU A 138 -12.06 -13.59 -23.29
N CYS A 139 -10.76 -13.29 -23.13
CA CYS A 139 -10.29 -12.15 -22.37
C CYS A 139 -9.95 -10.97 -23.29
N GLN A 140 -10.40 -9.77 -22.96
CA GLN A 140 -10.04 -8.55 -23.66
C GLN A 140 -8.59 -8.13 -23.37
N GLU A 141 -8.12 -8.38 -22.13
CA GLU A 141 -6.74 -8.12 -21.72
C GLU A 141 -6.20 -9.24 -20.82
N VAL A 142 -4.86 -9.27 -20.69
CA VAL A 142 -4.17 -10.26 -19.86
C VAL A 142 -3.25 -9.57 -18.86
N ILE A 143 -3.36 -9.93 -17.59
CA ILE A 143 -2.47 -9.48 -16.53
C ILE A 143 -1.22 -10.34 -16.50
N GLY A 144 -0.06 -9.69 -16.64
CA GLY A 144 1.25 -10.29 -16.39
C GLY A 144 1.85 -9.73 -15.10
N ILE A 145 1.98 -10.58 -14.08
CA ILE A 145 2.65 -10.21 -12.82
C ILE A 145 4.16 -10.40 -13.02
N PRO A 146 4.99 -9.37 -12.80
CA PRO A 146 6.44 -9.52 -12.86
C PRO A 146 6.94 -10.46 -11.76
N THR A 147 7.75 -11.41 -12.14
CA THR A 147 8.40 -12.36 -11.24
C THR A 147 9.84 -12.55 -11.69
N ASP A 148 10.63 -13.27 -10.91
CA ASP A 148 11.94 -13.71 -11.31
C ASP A 148 11.86 -14.63 -12.55
N LEU A 149 12.87 -14.57 -13.42
CA LEU A 149 12.89 -15.36 -14.67
C LEU A 149 13.06 -16.86 -14.42
N GLU A 150 13.72 -17.25 -13.33
CA GLU A 150 13.91 -18.65 -12.95
C GLU A 150 12.65 -19.22 -12.28
N PHE A 151 11.86 -18.37 -11.60
CA PHE A 151 10.65 -18.76 -10.88
C PHE A 151 9.43 -17.93 -11.33
N PRO A 152 8.98 -18.06 -12.58
CA PRO A 152 7.97 -17.18 -13.17
C PRO A 152 6.54 -17.44 -12.66
N SER A 153 6.29 -18.56 -11.99
CA SER A 153 4.95 -18.97 -11.57
C SER A 153 4.70 -18.64 -10.10
N LEU A 154 3.69 -17.84 -9.83
CA LEU A 154 3.18 -17.60 -8.48
C LEU A 154 2.12 -18.66 -8.11
N ASN A 155 2.01 -18.95 -6.82
CA ASN A 155 0.85 -19.65 -6.29
C ASN A 155 -0.44 -18.88 -6.61
N LEU A 156 -1.55 -19.59 -6.82
CA LEU A 156 -2.84 -19.01 -7.20
C LEU A 156 -3.32 -17.92 -6.26
N ALA A 157 -3.27 -18.15 -4.95
CA ALA A 157 -3.69 -17.16 -3.96
C ALA A 157 -2.74 -15.95 -3.90
N GLN A 158 -1.43 -16.16 -4.13
CA GLN A 158 -0.46 -15.07 -4.20
C GLN A 158 -0.67 -14.19 -5.44
N ALA A 159 -0.93 -14.80 -6.60
CA ALA A 159 -1.27 -14.06 -7.81
C ALA A 159 -2.56 -13.25 -7.63
N CYS A 160 -3.58 -13.86 -7.03
CA CYS A 160 -4.82 -13.19 -6.70
C CYS A 160 -4.60 -12.02 -5.72
N LEU A 161 -3.74 -12.18 -4.70
CA LEU A 161 -3.41 -11.12 -3.74
C LEU A 161 -2.82 -9.89 -4.44
N VAL A 162 -1.85 -10.08 -5.33
CA VAL A 162 -1.21 -8.98 -6.05
C VAL A 162 -2.23 -8.19 -6.86
N VAL A 163 -3.11 -8.88 -7.60
CA VAL A 163 -4.13 -8.23 -8.43
C VAL A 163 -5.16 -7.52 -7.57
N CYS A 164 -5.71 -8.18 -6.55
CA CYS A 164 -6.73 -7.61 -5.68
C CYS A 164 -6.21 -6.42 -4.85
N TYR A 165 -4.93 -6.44 -4.47
CA TYR A 165 -4.28 -5.32 -3.78
C TYR A 165 -4.20 -4.07 -4.65
N GLU A 166 -3.81 -4.21 -5.91
CA GLU A 166 -3.78 -3.07 -6.85
C GLU A 166 -5.19 -2.54 -7.15
N LEU A 167 -6.21 -3.40 -7.17
CA LEU A 167 -7.61 -2.97 -7.28
C LEU A 167 -8.05 -2.15 -6.07
N LEU A 168 -7.71 -2.61 -4.85
CA LEU A 168 -8.01 -1.87 -3.63
C LEU A 168 -7.37 -0.49 -3.63
N LEU A 169 -6.11 -0.39 -4.07
CA LEU A 169 -5.42 0.90 -4.20
C LEU A 169 -6.05 1.80 -5.27
N ALA A 170 -6.54 1.22 -6.37
CA ALA A 170 -7.16 1.98 -7.46
C ALA A 170 -8.50 2.63 -7.06
N VAL A 171 -9.28 2.01 -6.18
CA VAL A 171 -10.52 2.61 -5.64
C VAL A 171 -10.28 3.59 -4.50
N GLY A 172 -9.05 3.69 -4.02
CA GLY A 172 -8.66 4.48 -2.86
C GLY A 172 -8.70 3.66 -1.57
N ASP A 173 -7.71 3.88 -0.70
CA ASP A 173 -7.67 3.23 0.61
C ASP A 173 -8.85 3.74 1.48
N PRO A 174 -9.84 2.89 1.82
CA PRO A 174 -10.97 3.31 2.64
C PRO A 174 -10.56 3.76 4.05
N ARG A 175 -9.34 3.47 4.47
CA ARG A 175 -8.79 3.91 5.75
C ARG A 175 -8.08 5.25 5.68
N GLN A 176 -7.78 5.76 4.48
CA GLN A 176 -6.96 6.95 4.24
C GLN A 176 -5.66 6.97 5.07
N GLN A 177 -5.23 5.80 5.49
CA GLN A 177 -4.00 5.59 6.23
C GLN A 177 -2.94 5.12 5.25
N GLU A 178 -2.42 6.04 4.44
CA GLU A 178 -1.08 5.81 3.94
C GLU A 178 -0.20 5.61 5.18
N PRO A 179 0.43 4.44 5.36
CA PRO A 179 1.48 4.34 6.35
C PRO A 179 2.46 5.46 6.03
N PRO A 180 3.08 6.11 7.01
CA PRO A 180 4.02 7.20 6.77
C PRO A 180 5.27 6.65 6.06
N VAL A 181 5.11 6.33 4.77
CA VAL A 181 6.19 5.91 3.90
C VAL A 181 6.80 7.18 3.35
N SER A 182 7.95 7.47 3.90
CA SER A 182 8.88 8.53 3.49
C SER A 182 8.39 9.98 3.60
N GLY A 183 8.94 10.68 4.55
CA GLY A 183 9.23 12.10 4.48
C GLY A 183 8.10 13.09 4.80
N LYS A 184 6.85 12.77 4.62
CA LYS A 184 5.73 13.55 5.16
C LYS A 184 5.27 12.93 6.47
N ARG A 185 6.07 13.09 7.51
CA ARG A 185 5.58 12.89 8.88
C ARG A 185 4.35 13.76 9.03
N CYS A 186 3.21 13.17 9.42
CA CYS A 186 2.08 13.94 9.93
C CYS A 186 2.56 14.63 11.21
N ARG A 187 3.11 15.83 11.07
CA ARG A 187 3.67 16.58 12.18
C ARG A 187 2.50 17.10 13.00
N ALA A 188 2.35 16.63 14.21
CA ALA A 188 1.40 17.18 15.17
C ALA A 188 1.68 18.67 15.50
N THR A 189 2.86 19.17 15.10
CA THR A 189 3.31 20.56 15.24
C THR A 189 3.78 21.09 13.88
N PRO A 190 3.52 22.37 13.57
CA PRO A 190 3.94 22.96 12.31
C PRO A 190 5.46 22.92 12.13
N PRO A 191 5.98 22.97 10.89
CA PRO A 191 7.41 23.11 10.64
C PRO A 191 7.97 24.35 11.32
N ALA A 192 9.24 24.30 11.75
CA ALA A 192 9.94 25.48 12.26
C ALA A 192 10.05 26.53 11.14
N THR A 193 9.80 27.79 11.48
CA THR A 193 10.07 28.92 10.59
C THR A 193 11.58 29.17 10.51
N GLN A 194 12.02 29.91 9.49
CA GLN A 194 13.45 30.31 9.42
C GLN A 194 13.88 31.09 10.66
N GLU A 195 13.00 31.91 11.23
CA GLU A 195 13.24 32.62 12.48
C GLU A 195 13.43 31.66 13.66
N ASP A 196 12.59 30.61 13.78
CA ASP A 196 12.74 29.58 14.80
C ASP A 196 14.08 28.86 14.68
N LEU A 197 14.50 28.54 13.44
CA LEU A 197 15.78 27.89 13.15
C LEU A 197 16.96 28.79 13.51
N GLU A 198 16.91 30.07 13.16
CA GLU A 198 18.01 31.00 13.49
C GLU A 198 18.15 31.24 15.01
N ARG A 199 17.04 31.32 15.76
CA ARG A 199 17.07 31.35 17.22
C ARG A 199 17.69 30.09 17.80
N MET A 200 17.29 28.93 17.29
CA MET A 200 17.83 27.62 17.69
C MET A 200 19.35 27.56 17.46
N TYR A 201 19.81 27.92 16.26
CA TYR A 201 21.25 27.89 15.93
C TYR A 201 22.04 28.89 16.78
N GLY A 202 21.52 30.10 16.97
CA GLY A 202 22.21 31.12 17.79
C GLY A 202 22.28 30.73 19.28
N SER A 203 21.24 30.07 19.80
CA SER A 203 21.29 29.56 21.18
C SER A 203 22.26 28.38 21.31
N LEU A 204 22.27 27.47 20.34
CA LEU A 204 23.21 26.34 20.35
C LEU A 204 24.66 26.81 20.25
N GLU A 205 24.97 27.76 19.36
CA GLU A 205 26.29 28.33 19.19
C GLU A 205 26.79 28.95 20.50
N LYS A 206 25.99 29.80 21.14
CA LYS A 206 26.30 30.38 22.45
C LYS A 206 26.56 29.35 23.53
N GLY A 207 25.72 28.31 23.60
CA GLY A 207 25.93 27.22 24.56
C GLY A 207 27.24 26.48 24.33
N LEU A 208 27.57 26.19 23.06
CA LEU A 208 28.81 25.51 22.71
C LEU A 208 30.06 26.39 22.93
N GLU A 209 29.97 27.69 22.70
CA GLU A 209 31.03 28.63 23.05
C GLU A 209 31.34 28.64 24.53
N HIS A 210 30.30 28.64 25.39
CA HIS A 210 30.50 28.70 26.83
C HIS A 210 31.17 27.47 27.45
N ILE A 211 31.15 26.34 26.74
CA ILE A 211 31.85 25.11 27.15
C ILE A 211 33.16 24.89 26.38
N ASP A 212 33.67 25.90 25.69
CA ASP A 212 34.89 25.82 24.88
C ASP A 212 34.89 24.69 23.87
N PHE A 213 33.69 24.36 23.30
CA PHE A 213 33.54 23.25 22.34
C PHE A 213 34.29 23.55 21.04
N PHE A 214 34.43 24.80 20.65
CA PHE A 214 35.05 25.18 19.38
C PHE A 214 36.56 25.34 19.55
N ALA A 215 37.32 24.66 18.71
CA ALA A 215 38.75 24.98 18.57
C ALA A 215 38.92 26.42 17.99
N PRO A 216 40.02 27.11 18.28
CA PRO A 216 40.26 28.40 17.72
C PRO A 216 40.16 28.39 16.19
N ARG A 217 39.19 29.08 15.59
CA ARG A 217 38.87 29.22 14.16
C ARG A 217 37.87 28.19 13.55
N GLU A 218 37.27 27.30 14.30
CA GLU A 218 36.36 26.27 13.72
C GLU A 218 34.86 26.51 13.95
N ALA A 219 34.46 27.46 14.79
CA ALA A 219 33.06 27.72 15.13
C ALA A 219 32.15 27.82 13.89
N THR A 220 32.51 28.60 12.90
CA THR A 220 31.73 28.79 11.67
C THR A 220 31.59 27.50 10.87
N ALA A 221 32.63 26.68 10.79
CA ALA A 221 32.60 25.43 10.04
C ALA A 221 31.71 24.36 10.75
N VAL A 222 31.84 24.27 12.07
CA VAL A 222 31.06 23.40 12.91
C VAL A 222 29.57 23.78 12.86
N MET A 223 29.25 25.07 13.03
CA MET A 223 27.87 25.56 12.93
C MET A 223 27.28 25.36 11.53
N ARG A 224 28.04 25.44 10.48
CA ARG A 224 27.62 25.10 9.13
C ARG A 224 27.25 23.60 9.03
N THR A 225 28.01 22.75 9.69
CA THR A 225 27.70 21.29 9.77
C THR A 225 26.42 21.05 10.54
N PHE A 226 26.18 21.71 11.66
CA PHE A 226 24.92 21.63 12.40
C PHE A 226 23.73 22.12 11.57
N ARG A 227 23.88 23.23 10.84
CA ARG A 227 22.85 23.73 9.91
C ARG A 227 22.51 22.69 8.84
N THR A 228 23.50 22.04 8.26
CA THR A 228 23.31 20.99 7.26
C THR A 228 22.65 19.74 7.85
N LEU A 229 23.07 19.31 9.05
CA LEU A 229 22.54 18.15 9.72
C LEU A 229 21.06 18.33 10.12
N LEU A 230 20.78 19.42 10.83
CA LEU A 230 19.44 19.72 11.33
C LEU A 230 18.51 20.17 10.20
N GLY A 231 19.03 20.82 9.16
CA GLY A 231 18.26 21.17 7.96
C GLY A 231 17.72 19.95 7.23
N ARG A 232 18.50 18.86 7.14
CA ARG A 232 18.02 17.58 6.58
C ARG A 232 16.95 16.92 7.45
N ALA A 233 16.95 17.17 8.75
CA ALA A 233 15.94 16.65 9.67
C ALA A 233 14.61 17.41 9.56
N GLU A 234 14.59 18.60 8.93
CA GLU A 234 13.41 19.46 8.80
C GLU A 234 12.64 19.59 10.14
N PRO A 235 13.20 20.16 11.20
CA PRO A 235 12.61 20.15 12.52
C PRO A 235 11.28 20.89 12.57
N SER A 236 10.36 20.42 13.39
CA SER A 236 9.14 21.13 13.77
C SER A 236 9.46 22.26 14.76
N GLN A 237 8.53 23.20 14.97
CA GLN A 237 8.69 24.27 15.95
C GLN A 237 9.02 23.74 17.35
N ARG A 238 8.41 22.60 17.75
CA ARG A 238 8.68 21.98 19.05
C ARG A 238 10.08 21.42 19.14
N GLU A 239 10.57 20.79 18.07
CA GLU A 239 11.94 20.25 18.00
C GLU A 239 12.99 21.36 17.98
N ALA A 240 12.75 22.43 17.23
CA ALA A 240 13.62 23.60 17.24
C ALA A 240 13.70 24.23 18.64
N LYS A 241 12.58 24.42 19.33
CA LYS A 241 12.55 24.92 20.72
C LYS A 241 13.28 24.00 21.71
N LEU A 242 13.22 22.67 21.49
CA LEU A 242 13.94 21.72 22.32
C LEU A 242 15.47 21.90 22.20
N VAL A 243 15.96 22.02 20.97
CA VAL A 243 17.40 22.25 20.72
C VAL A 243 17.83 23.63 21.21
N GLU A 244 17.02 24.68 20.99
CA GLU A 244 17.22 26.02 21.54
C GLU A 244 17.37 25.99 23.08
N ALA A 245 16.49 25.25 23.75
CA ALA A 245 16.53 25.10 25.20
C ALA A 245 17.83 24.44 25.71
N ILE A 246 18.45 23.55 24.93
CA ILE A 246 19.75 22.95 25.30
C ILE A 246 20.82 24.03 25.39
N GLY A 247 20.94 24.90 24.39
CA GLY A 247 21.89 25.99 24.41
C GLY A 247 21.69 26.93 25.61
N HIS A 248 20.47 27.36 25.86
CA HIS A 248 20.14 28.18 27.01
C HIS A 248 20.48 27.50 28.36
N ARG A 249 20.23 26.20 28.46
CA ARG A 249 20.54 25.44 29.68
C ARG A 249 22.03 25.34 29.95
N ILE A 250 22.84 25.21 28.91
CA ILE A 250 24.31 25.19 29.05
C ILE A 250 24.78 26.53 29.62
N VAL A 251 24.40 27.65 29.01
CA VAL A 251 24.77 28.99 29.46
C VAL A 251 24.35 29.24 30.91
N HIS A 252 23.09 29.00 31.21
CA HIS A 252 22.56 29.18 32.55
C HIS A 252 23.25 28.33 33.62
N PHE A 253 23.62 27.11 33.27
CA PHE A 253 24.33 26.22 34.23
C PHE A 253 25.71 26.76 34.55
N LEU A 254 26.46 27.24 33.58
CA LEU A 254 27.79 27.78 33.77
C LEU A 254 27.79 29.11 34.53
N ASP A 255 26.89 30.04 34.16
CA ASP A 255 26.70 31.29 34.88
C ASP A 255 26.42 31.06 36.38
N ARG A 256 25.65 30.02 36.69
CA ARG A 256 25.36 29.66 38.11
C ARG A 256 26.59 29.11 38.81
N LEU A 257 27.40 28.30 38.13
CA LEU A 257 28.66 27.79 38.71
C LEU A 257 29.65 28.90 38.99
N GLU A 258 29.79 29.88 38.09
CA GLU A 258 30.65 31.04 38.28
C GLU A 258 30.23 31.92 39.46
N ARG A 259 28.93 32.17 39.64
CA ARG A 259 28.40 32.90 40.81
C ARG A 259 28.75 32.20 42.10
N VAL A 260 28.49 30.87 42.21
CA VAL A 260 28.80 30.09 43.41
C VAL A 260 30.31 30.09 43.70
N ARG A 261 31.16 30.12 42.68
CA ARG A 261 32.60 30.20 42.85
C ARG A 261 33.04 31.56 43.36
N ASN A 262 32.42 32.65 42.87
CA ASN A 262 32.76 34.03 43.28
C ASN A 262 32.22 34.37 44.66
N ASP A 263 31.09 33.75 45.12
CA ASP A 263 30.54 33.95 46.45
C ASP A 263 31.31 33.18 47.56
N ASN A 264 32.21 32.26 47.16
CA ASN A 264 33.05 31.46 48.09
C ASN A 264 34.51 31.93 48.14
N VAL A 265 34.84 33.07 47.54
CA VAL A 265 36.14 33.77 47.63
C VAL A 265 35.97 35.05 48.40
#